data_7050e9872f19fcef7e02e94214d886b6
#
_entry.id   7050e9872f19fcef7e02e94214d886b6
#
_cell.length_a   1.000
_cell.length_b   1.000
_cell.length_c   1.000
_cell.angle_alpha   90.00
_cell.angle_beta   90.00
_cell.angle_gamma   90.00
#
_symmetry.space_group_name_H-M   'P 1'
#
loop_
_entity.id
_entity.type
_entity.pdbx_description
1 polymer ?
#
loop_
_entity_poly.entity_id
_entity_poly.type
_entity_poly.pdbx_seq_one_letter_code
_entity_poly.pdbx_strand_id
1 'polypeptide(L)'
;NDFEVGLVNIEQNEGRYVLPPGIERERLQGSTTVQQQNEQSVTLKVTNLPQDKVRAIYKNISVDLRRYKELKMFLHAEPVIVNGVDDDELTAIIRLGTDLNDNFYQIEIPLKISIYGSLAPLDVWPEANNLDATLEKLGKIKLARDVANAPINELFTASSSDSGELVLRVKGNPTLSQIRTIMLGVRNNSPLEKSAEIW
;
A
#
# COMPACT_ATOMS: atom_id res chain seq x y z
N ASN A 1 -0.39 -20.97 7.01
CA ASN A 1 -0.42 -19.72 6.20
C ASN A 1 -1.73 -19.01 6.42
N ASP A 2 -1.87 -18.37 7.57
CA ASP A 2 -3.09 -17.65 7.90
C ASP A 2 -2.98 -16.22 7.36
N PHE A 3 -4.09 -15.73 6.82
CA PHE A 3 -4.25 -14.38 6.35
C PHE A 3 -5.55 -13.81 6.90
N GLU A 4 -5.42 -12.81 7.74
CA GLU A 4 -6.55 -12.15 8.38
C GLU A 4 -6.66 -10.72 7.87
N VAL A 5 -7.89 -10.26 7.69
CA VAL A 5 -8.20 -8.89 7.29
C VAL A 5 -9.09 -8.28 8.35
N GLY A 6 -8.72 -7.10 8.82
CA GLY A 6 -9.44 -6.42 9.88
C GLY A 6 -9.41 -4.91 9.70
N LEU A 7 -9.80 -4.23 10.77
CA LEU A 7 -9.72 -2.78 10.91
C LEU A 7 -9.04 -2.47 12.24
N VAL A 8 -8.20 -1.46 12.22
CA VAL A 8 -7.67 -0.82 13.43
C VAL A 8 -8.15 0.62 13.45
N ASN A 9 -8.56 1.10 14.60
CA ASN A 9 -9.11 2.44 14.73
C ASN A 9 -8.77 3.07 16.09
N ILE A 10 -8.91 4.40 16.17
CA ILE A 10 -8.51 5.14 17.36
C ILE A 10 -9.41 4.87 18.58
N GLU A 11 -10.68 4.52 18.39
CA GLU A 11 -11.62 4.33 19.50
C GLU A 11 -11.52 2.95 20.14
N GLN A 12 -11.23 1.92 19.35
CA GLN A 12 -11.17 0.53 19.84
C GLN A 12 -9.74 0.05 20.12
N ASN A 13 -8.75 0.73 19.55
CA ASN A 13 -7.34 0.37 19.68
C ASN A 13 -6.54 1.50 20.34
N GLU A 14 -7.13 2.15 21.36
CA GLU A 14 -6.44 3.17 22.17
C GLU A 14 -5.11 2.60 22.72
N GLY A 15 -4.05 3.39 22.61
CA GLY A 15 -2.71 2.96 23.01
C GLY A 15 -1.94 2.10 22.00
N ARG A 16 -2.54 1.80 20.85
CA ARG A 16 -1.88 1.11 19.73
C ARG A 16 -2.01 1.90 18.43
N TYR A 17 -3.22 2.31 18.06
CA TYR A 17 -3.45 3.12 16.87
C TYR A 17 -3.20 4.59 17.14
N VAL A 18 -2.41 5.21 16.29
CA VAL A 18 -2.08 6.64 16.31
C VAL A 18 -2.46 7.23 14.95
N LEU A 19 -2.95 8.46 14.95
CA LEU A 19 -3.25 9.16 13.71
C LEU A 19 -1.98 9.34 12.85
N PRO A 20 -2.08 9.10 11.54
CA PRO A 20 -0.98 9.41 10.64
C PRO A 20 -0.59 10.90 10.72
N PRO A 21 0.70 11.24 10.47
CA PRO A 21 1.16 12.61 10.54
C PRO A 21 0.37 13.56 9.65
N GLY A 22 -0.09 14.68 10.22
CA GLY A 22 -0.87 15.69 9.48
C GLY A 22 -2.35 15.34 9.25
N ILE A 23 -2.82 14.20 9.74
CA ILE A 23 -4.24 13.84 9.68
C ILE A 23 -4.94 14.34 10.95
N GLU A 24 -6.03 15.08 10.75
CA GLU A 24 -6.92 15.54 11.82
C GLU A 24 -8.27 14.85 11.68
N ARG A 25 -8.88 14.49 12.82
CA ARG A 25 -10.22 13.89 12.83
C ARG A 25 -11.25 14.93 12.44
N GLU A 26 -12.08 14.62 11.46
CA GLU A 26 -13.18 15.48 11.07
C GLU A 26 -14.23 15.55 12.18
N ARG A 27 -14.78 16.76 12.38
CA ARG A 27 -15.91 16.97 13.30
C ARG A 27 -17.21 16.61 12.59
N LEU A 28 -18.00 15.75 13.21
CA LEU A 28 -19.32 15.41 12.70
C LEU A 28 -20.25 16.63 12.86
N GLN A 29 -20.76 17.13 11.73
CA GLN A 29 -21.69 18.24 11.72
C GLN A 29 -23.08 17.79 12.16
N GLY A 30 -23.75 18.60 12.99
CA GLY A 30 -25.15 18.38 13.39
C GLY A 30 -25.37 17.76 14.77
N SER A 31 -24.33 17.53 15.55
CA SER A 31 -24.43 17.13 16.96
C SER A 31 -24.26 18.32 17.88
N THR A 32 -25.06 18.40 18.94
CA THR A 32 -24.89 19.35 20.04
C THR A 32 -23.66 19.05 20.89
N THR A 33 -23.13 17.84 20.79
CA THR A 33 -21.87 17.39 21.38
C THR A 33 -20.79 17.33 20.30
N VAL A 34 -19.57 17.75 20.61
CA VAL A 34 -18.43 17.69 19.70
C VAL A 34 -18.05 16.22 19.52
N GLN A 35 -18.62 15.57 18.50
CA GLN A 35 -18.23 14.23 18.07
C GLN A 35 -17.23 14.33 16.93
N GLN A 36 -16.16 13.56 17.02
CA GLN A 36 -15.16 13.42 15.96
C GLN A 36 -15.36 12.09 15.24
N GLN A 37 -15.10 12.09 13.94
CA GLN A 37 -15.14 10.88 13.16
C GLN A 37 -14.09 9.89 13.68
N ASN A 38 -14.46 8.60 13.74
CA ASN A 38 -13.52 7.55 14.09
C ASN A 38 -12.56 7.33 12.92
N GLU A 39 -11.27 7.58 13.14
CA GLU A 39 -10.22 7.33 12.15
C GLU A 39 -9.79 5.87 12.23
N GLN A 40 -9.65 5.24 11.06
CA GLN A 40 -9.38 3.81 10.96
C GLN A 40 -8.51 3.45 9.76
N SER A 41 -7.78 2.35 9.88
CA SER A 41 -7.02 1.74 8.80
C SER A 41 -7.41 0.28 8.60
N VAL A 42 -7.28 -0.19 7.37
CA VAL A 42 -7.40 -1.63 7.06
C VAL A 42 -6.15 -2.33 7.56
N THR A 43 -6.32 -3.49 8.19
CA THR A 43 -5.20 -4.34 8.61
C THR A 43 -5.11 -5.58 7.75
N LEU A 44 -3.90 -5.92 7.34
CA LEU A 44 -3.53 -7.16 6.68
C LEU A 44 -2.56 -7.89 7.60
N LYS A 45 -2.99 -8.98 8.22
CA LYS A 45 -2.13 -9.80 9.06
C LYS A 45 -1.78 -11.10 8.35
N VAL A 46 -0.50 -11.34 8.19
CA VAL A 46 0.04 -12.56 7.60
C VAL A 46 0.76 -13.38 8.66
N THR A 47 0.58 -14.70 8.63
CA THR A 47 1.28 -15.64 9.50
C THR A 47 2.01 -16.65 8.64
N ASN A 48 3.31 -16.82 8.90
CA ASN A 48 4.19 -17.76 8.19
C ASN A 48 4.12 -17.58 6.66
N LEU A 49 4.17 -16.34 6.18
CA LEU A 49 4.19 -16.03 4.76
C LEU A 49 5.51 -16.49 4.16
N PRO A 50 5.52 -17.48 3.23
CA PRO A 50 6.75 -17.98 2.64
C PRO A 50 7.41 -16.94 1.72
N GLN A 51 8.69 -17.16 1.41
CA GLN A 51 9.45 -16.34 0.45
C GLN A 51 8.68 -16.17 -0.87
N ASP A 52 8.73 -14.97 -1.42
CA ASP A 52 8.12 -14.55 -2.70
C ASP A 52 6.59 -14.74 -2.79
N LYS A 53 5.95 -15.15 -1.69
CA LYS A 53 4.48 -15.23 -1.66
C LYS A 53 3.86 -13.89 -1.33
N VAL A 54 2.67 -13.70 -1.90
CA VAL A 54 1.85 -12.50 -1.72
C VAL A 54 0.54 -12.89 -1.05
N ARG A 55 0.08 -12.07 -0.12
CA ARG A 55 -1.30 -12.07 0.36
C ARG A 55 -1.89 -10.70 0.09
N ALA A 56 -3.11 -10.67 -0.41
CA ALA A 56 -3.72 -9.43 -0.83
C ALA A 56 -5.24 -9.47 -0.70
N ILE A 57 -5.81 -8.29 -0.54
CA ILE A 57 -7.24 -8.03 -0.70
C ILE A 57 -7.46 -7.23 -1.97
N TYR A 58 -8.64 -7.31 -2.53
CA TYR A 58 -9.02 -6.47 -3.65
C TYR A 58 -10.46 -5.98 -3.52
N LYS A 59 -10.73 -4.89 -4.19
CA LYS A 59 -12.07 -4.31 -4.27
C LYS A 59 -12.36 -3.90 -5.72
N ASN A 60 -13.55 -4.26 -6.18
CA ASN A 60 -14.06 -3.75 -7.44
C ASN A 60 -14.52 -2.30 -7.22
N ILE A 61 -14.07 -1.44 -8.11
CA ILE A 61 -14.35 0.00 -8.10
C ILE A 61 -14.71 0.44 -9.53
N SER A 62 -15.11 1.68 -9.69
CA SER A 62 -15.29 2.28 -11.03
C SER A 62 -14.88 3.74 -10.92
N VAL A 63 -13.62 4.02 -11.23
CA VAL A 63 -13.04 5.35 -11.04
C VAL A 63 -12.25 5.78 -12.27
N ASP A 64 -12.42 7.05 -12.63
CA ASP A 64 -11.57 7.76 -13.59
C ASP A 64 -10.50 8.55 -12.81
N LEU A 65 -9.28 8.04 -12.80
CA LEU A 65 -8.16 8.65 -12.07
C LEU A 65 -7.49 9.81 -12.83
N ARG A 66 -7.83 10.09 -14.08
CA ARG A 66 -7.23 11.18 -14.86
C ARG A 66 -7.45 12.57 -14.26
N ARG A 67 -8.46 12.72 -13.40
CA ARG A 67 -8.78 13.97 -12.68
C ARG A 67 -7.95 14.20 -11.42
N TYR A 68 -7.21 13.19 -10.99
CA TYR A 68 -6.39 13.25 -9.79
C TYR A 68 -4.92 13.40 -10.17
N LYS A 69 -4.16 14.08 -9.33
CA LYS A 69 -2.72 14.30 -9.56
C LYS A 69 -1.87 13.25 -8.87
N GLU A 70 -2.28 12.85 -7.68
CA GLU A 70 -1.49 12.04 -6.76
C GLU A 70 -2.34 10.94 -6.14
N LEU A 71 -1.69 9.84 -5.84
CA LEU A 71 -2.20 8.77 -4.99
C LEU A 71 -1.33 8.72 -3.74
N LYS A 72 -1.94 8.95 -2.58
CA LYS A 72 -1.26 8.96 -1.28
C LYS A 72 -1.85 7.92 -0.35
N MET A 73 -0.98 7.28 0.45
CA MET A 73 -1.36 6.31 1.46
C MET A 73 -0.29 6.26 2.55
N PHE A 74 -0.71 6.20 3.79
CA PHE A 74 0.17 5.88 4.91
C PHE A 74 0.24 4.37 5.09
N LEU A 75 1.42 3.86 5.40
CA LEU A 75 1.64 2.44 5.63
C LEU A 75 2.42 2.25 6.95
N HIS A 76 1.87 1.36 7.77
CA HIS A 76 2.50 0.83 8.98
C HIS A 76 2.84 -0.63 8.76
N ALA A 77 3.95 -1.09 9.31
CA ALA A 77 4.32 -2.50 9.30
C ALA A 77 4.95 -2.87 10.65
N GLU A 78 4.39 -3.87 11.31
CA GLU A 78 4.95 -4.39 12.55
C GLU A 78 5.05 -5.93 12.51
N PRO A 79 6.07 -6.52 13.15
CA PRO A 79 6.17 -7.96 13.27
C PRO A 79 5.13 -8.48 14.29
N VAL A 80 4.57 -9.66 14.05
CA VAL A 80 3.71 -10.34 15.04
C VAL A 80 4.54 -10.78 16.26
N ILE A 81 5.81 -11.10 16.05
CA ILE A 81 6.77 -11.43 17.10
C ILE A 81 7.87 -10.38 17.05
N VAL A 82 8.18 -9.77 18.19
CA VAL A 82 9.24 -8.74 18.29
C VAL A 82 10.53 -9.23 17.65
N ASN A 83 11.12 -8.39 16.79
CA ASN A 83 12.31 -8.69 15.97
C ASN A 83 12.13 -9.87 14.98
N GLY A 84 10.91 -10.24 14.64
CA GLY A 84 10.63 -11.31 13.69
C GLY A 84 10.71 -10.88 12.22
N VAL A 85 10.75 -9.57 11.95
CA VAL A 85 10.83 -8.97 10.62
C VAL A 85 11.77 -7.78 10.69
N ASP A 86 12.67 -7.68 9.72
CA ASP A 86 13.58 -6.56 9.56
C ASP A 86 13.12 -5.65 8.40
N ASP A 87 13.72 -4.47 8.31
CA ASP A 87 13.48 -3.53 7.22
C ASP A 87 13.69 -4.18 5.86
N ASP A 88 12.83 -3.83 4.89
CA ASP A 88 12.85 -4.27 3.49
C ASP A 88 12.59 -5.78 3.27
N GLU A 89 12.38 -6.57 4.33
CA GLU A 89 11.97 -7.97 4.19
C GLU A 89 10.52 -8.13 3.70
N LEU A 90 9.71 -7.09 3.85
CA LEU A 90 8.36 -7.04 3.32
C LEU A 90 8.22 -5.92 2.28
N THR A 91 7.36 -6.14 1.29
CA THR A 91 7.00 -5.13 0.30
C THR A 91 5.49 -4.98 0.26
N ALA A 92 5.01 -3.76 0.44
CA ALA A 92 3.61 -3.43 0.14
C ALA A 92 3.41 -3.36 -1.38
N ILE A 93 2.29 -3.90 -1.84
CA ILE A 93 1.92 -3.91 -3.25
C ILE A 93 0.56 -3.26 -3.40
N ILE A 94 0.50 -2.23 -4.24
CA ILE A 94 -0.74 -1.59 -4.65
C ILE A 94 -0.89 -1.84 -6.15
N ARG A 95 -1.99 -2.47 -6.56
CA ARG A 95 -2.29 -2.74 -7.97
C ARG A 95 -3.60 -2.08 -8.37
N LEU A 96 -3.58 -1.38 -9.50
CA LEU A 96 -4.71 -0.62 -10.04
C LEU A 96 -4.89 -0.99 -11.51
N GLY A 97 -6.07 -1.37 -11.92
CA GLY A 97 -6.26 -1.72 -13.33
C GLY A 97 -7.69 -1.98 -13.74
N THR A 98 -7.82 -2.41 -14.98
CA THR A 98 -9.07 -2.94 -15.51
C THR A 98 -9.32 -4.35 -14.97
N ASP A 99 -8.24 -5.07 -14.72
CA ASP A 99 -8.22 -6.38 -14.07
C ASP A 99 -6.92 -6.53 -13.25
N LEU A 100 -6.76 -7.64 -12.53
CA LEU A 100 -5.60 -7.88 -11.66
C LEU A 100 -4.53 -8.79 -12.29
N ASN A 101 -4.76 -9.33 -13.48
CA ASN A 101 -3.91 -10.35 -14.09
C ASN A 101 -3.16 -9.85 -15.31
N ASP A 102 -3.84 -9.11 -16.18
CA ASP A 102 -3.33 -8.79 -17.50
C ASP A 102 -3.27 -7.28 -17.81
N ASN A 103 -4.11 -6.45 -17.17
CA ASN A 103 -4.15 -5.01 -17.45
C ASN A 103 -4.13 -4.19 -16.16
N PHE A 104 -2.94 -3.95 -15.62
CA PHE A 104 -2.78 -3.21 -14.37
C PHE A 104 -1.48 -2.41 -14.30
N TYR A 105 -1.51 -1.37 -13.49
CA TYR A 105 -0.34 -0.71 -12.90
C TYR A 105 -0.09 -1.31 -11.52
N GLN A 106 1.16 -1.44 -11.12
CA GLN A 106 1.56 -1.90 -9.81
C GLN A 106 2.61 -0.98 -9.22
N ILE A 107 2.41 -0.63 -7.96
CA ILE A 107 3.35 0.16 -7.15
C ILE A 107 3.82 -0.75 -6.03
N GLU A 108 5.13 -0.83 -5.83
CA GLU A 108 5.74 -1.60 -4.76
C GLU A 108 6.54 -0.67 -3.86
N ILE A 109 6.41 -0.86 -2.55
CA ILE A 109 7.08 -0.07 -1.52
C ILE A 109 7.76 -1.06 -0.57
N PRO A 110 9.10 -1.12 -0.54
CA PRO A 110 9.81 -1.83 0.52
C PRO A 110 9.45 -1.21 1.88
N LEU A 111 9.05 -2.03 2.83
CA LEU A 111 8.54 -1.54 4.10
C LEU A 111 9.65 -1.44 5.15
N LYS A 112 9.71 -0.29 5.83
CA LYS A 112 10.43 -0.11 7.07
C LYS A 112 9.54 -0.52 8.23
N ILE A 113 10.13 -1.20 9.21
CA ILE A 113 9.39 -1.69 10.37
C ILE A 113 9.15 -0.55 11.35
N SER A 114 7.90 -0.37 11.71
CA SER A 114 7.47 0.62 12.69
C SER A 114 7.99 0.28 14.09
N ILE A 115 8.28 1.27 14.90
CA ILE A 115 8.83 1.05 16.24
C ILE A 115 7.76 0.47 17.16
N TYR A 116 7.93 -0.77 17.56
CA TYR A 116 6.99 -1.50 18.39
C TYR A 116 6.70 -0.78 19.70
N GLY A 117 5.41 -0.58 20.01
CA GLY A 117 4.95 0.06 21.26
C GLY A 117 5.15 1.57 21.31
N SER A 118 5.67 2.21 20.27
CA SER A 118 5.70 3.67 20.18
C SER A 118 4.30 4.24 19.90
N LEU A 119 4.06 5.44 20.42
CA LEU A 119 2.88 6.26 20.13
C LEU A 119 3.26 7.56 19.40
N ALA A 120 4.52 7.74 19.04
CA ALA A 120 4.93 8.86 18.22
C ALA A 120 4.49 8.62 16.75
N PRO A 121 3.79 9.57 16.12
CA PRO A 121 3.24 9.36 14.78
C PRO A 121 4.27 8.91 13.73
N LEU A 122 5.48 9.46 13.74
CA LEU A 122 6.53 9.09 12.77
C LEU A 122 7.16 7.71 13.03
N ASP A 123 7.10 7.21 14.26
CA ASP A 123 7.55 5.87 14.61
C ASP A 123 6.54 4.82 14.16
N VAL A 124 5.25 5.15 14.27
CA VAL A 124 4.13 4.27 13.86
C VAL A 124 3.95 4.30 12.34
N TRP A 125 4.12 5.46 11.73
CA TRP A 125 3.97 5.70 10.29
C TRP A 125 5.30 6.23 9.72
N PRO A 126 6.30 5.35 9.49
CA PRO A 126 7.59 5.78 8.94
C PRO A 126 7.39 6.49 7.59
N GLU A 127 8.04 7.62 7.42
CA GLU A 127 7.92 8.44 6.19
C GLU A 127 8.34 7.67 4.94
N ALA A 128 9.33 6.78 5.08
CA ALA A 128 9.80 5.90 4.01
C ALA A 128 8.74 4.91 3.52
N ASN A 129 7.70 4.62 4.33
CA ASN A 129 6.59 3.75 3.94
C ASN A 129 5.48 4.51 3.19
N ASN A 130 5.52 5.83 3.15
CA ASN A 130 4.44 6.60 2.53
C ASN A 130 4.39 6.36 1.03
N LEU A 131 3.21 5.97 0.56
CA LEU A 131 2.92 6.08 -0.86
C LEU A 131 2.66 7.54 -1.20
N ASP A 132 3.50 8.11 -2.04
CA ASP A 132 3.29 9.39 -2.69
C ASP A 132 3.61 9.24 -4.18
N ALA A 133 2.64 8.77 -4.93
CA ALA A 133 2.79 8.48 -6.34
C ALA A 133 2.03 9.49 -7.20
N THR A 134 2.76 10.22 -8.02
CA THR A 134 2.17 11.06 -9.07
C THR A 134 1.56 10.14 -10.13
N LEU A 135 0.27 10.28 -10.40
CA LEU A 135 -0.44 9.45 -11.39
C LEU A 135 0.09 9.63 -12.81
N GLU A 136 0.71 10.76 -13.12
CA GLU A 136 1.42 10.97 -14.39
C GLU A 136 2.53 9.95 -14.62
N LYS A 137 3.25 9.54 -13.55
CA LYS A 137 4.31 8.50 -13.64
C LYS A 137 3.75 7.16 -14.10
N LEU A 138 2.51 6.82 -13.70
CA LEU A 138 1.85 5.60 -14.16
C LEU A 138 1.52 5.64 -15.65
N GLY A 139 1.24 6.82 -16.19
CA GLY A 139 1.10 6.99 -17.65
C GLY A 139 2.44 6.86 -18.38
N LYS A 140 3.50 7.46 -17.84
CA LYS A 140 4.85 7.46 -18.43
C LYS A 140 5.49 6.07 -18.49
N ILE A 141 5.19 5.17 -17.54
CA ILE A 141 5.75 3.80 -17.56
C ILE A 141 5.34 3.01 -18.82
N LYS A 142 4.15 3.25 -19.37
CA LYS A 142 3.73 2.61 -20.63
C LYS A 142 4.60 3.09 -21.79
N LEU A 143 4.86 4.39 -21.86
CA LEU A 143 5.77 4.95 -22.85
C LEU A 143 7.19 4.40 -22.71
N ALA A 144 7.69 4.29 -21.49
CA ALA A 144 9.02 3.70 -21.22
C ALA A 144 9.09 2.24 -21.68
N ARG A 145 8.04 1.45 -21.44
CA ARG A 145 7.95 0.08 -21.94
C ARG A 145 7.98 0.02 -23.48
N ASP A 146 7.20 0.88 -24.12
CA ASP A 146 7.10 0.90 -25.59
C ASP A 146 8.45 1.33 -26.22
N VAL A 147 9.15 2.30 -25.63
CA VAL A 147 10.50 2.70 -26.03
C VAL A 147 11.52 1.56 -25.84
N ALA A 148 11.36 0.77 -24.78
CA ALA A 148 12.22 -0.39 -24.53
C ALA A 148 11.87 -1.60 -25.42
N ASN A 149 10.82 -1.53 -26.25
CA ASN A 149 10.29 -2.64 -27.03
C ASN A 149 9.98 -3.90 -26.19
N ALA A 150 9.60 -3.68 -24.91
CA ALA A 150 9.28 -4.80 -24.03
C ALA A 150 7.88 -5.36 -24.32
N PRO A 151 7.68 -6.69 -24.19
CA PRO A 151 6.40 -7.33 -24.47
C PRO A 151 5.27 -6.80 -23.60
N ILE A 152 4.13 -6.51 -24.21
CA ILE A 152 2.97 -5.94 -23.52
C ILE A 152 2.34 -6.90 -22.51
N ASN A 153 2.44 -8.20 -22.75
CA ASN A 153 1.90 -9.26 -21.90
C ASN A 153 2.81 -9.68 -20.75
N GLU A 154 3.99 -9.07 -20.67
CA GLU A 154 4.93 -9.29 -19.56
C GLU A 154 4.92 -8.11 -18.58
N LEU A 155 5.35 -8.38 -17.35
CA LEU A 155 5.44 -7.36 -16.32
C LEU A 155 6.69 -6.51 -16.54
N PHE A 156 6.49 -5.30 -17.04
CA PHE A 156 7.54 -4.32 -17.22
C PHE A 156 7.78 -3.51 -15.94
N THR A 157 9.04 -3.31 -15.57
CA THR A 157 9.44 -2.50 -14.41
C THR A 157 10.11 -1.21 -14.90
N ALA A 158 9.67 -0.07 -14.38
CA ALA A 158 10.33 1.22 -14.64
C ALA A 158 11.71 1.27 -13.99
N SER A 159 12.62 2.06 -14.59
CA SER A 159 13.90 2.37 -13.97
C SER A 159 13.72 3.21 -12.70
N SER A 160 14.63 3.08 -11.74
CA SER A 160 14.61 3.87 -10.50
C SER A 160 14.77 5.38 -10.71
N SER A 161 15.36 5.80 -11.84
CA SER A 161 15.47 7.23 -12.21
C SER A 161 14.12 7.92 -12.41
N ASP A 162 13.08 7.14 -12.77
CA ASP A 162 11.75 7.65 -13.06
C ASP A 162 10.78 7.52 -11.87
N SER A 163 11.08 6.64 -10.92
CA SER A 163 10.18 6.27 -9.82
C SER A 163 10.62 6.75 -8.44
N GLY A 164 11.88 7.16 -8.26
CA GLY A 164 12.44 7.42 -6.94
C GLY A 164 12.61 6.13 -6.14
N GLU A 165 12.15 6.09 -4.91
CA GLU A 165 12.19 4.90 -4.04
C GLU A 165 11.08 3.90 -4.35
N LEU A 166 10.07 4.31 -5.12
CA LEU A 166 8.97 3.44 -5.53
C LEU A 166 9.37 2.57 -6.71
N VAL A 167 8.98 1.30 -6.67
CA VAL A 167 9.09 0.42 -7.84
C VAL A 167 7.75 0.45 -8.57
N LEU A 168 7.77 1.01 -9.79
CA LEU A 168 6.60 1.08 -10.66
C LEU A 168 6.65 -0.02 -11.71
N ARG A 169 5.53 -0.72 -11.88
CA ARG A 169 5.38 -1.78 -12.89
C ARG A 169 4.10 -1.62 -13.69
N VAL A 170 4.10 -2.14 -14.90
CA VAL A 170 2.91 -2.20 -15.76
C VAL A 170 2.86 -3.52 -16.50
N LYS A 171 1.67 -4.07 -16.63
CA LYS A 171 1.37 -5.21 -17.52
C LYS A 171 0.15 -4.86 -18.37
N GLY A 172 0.15 -5.32 -19.63
CA GLY A 172 -0.96 -5.10 -20.53
C GLY A 172 -1.11 -3.64 -20.95
N ASN A 173 -2.35 -3.24 -21.17
CA ASN A 173 -2.69 -1.88 -21.58
C ASN A 173 -3.73 -1.22 -20.64
N PRO A 174 -3.43 -1.10 -19.34
CA PRO A 174 -4.33 -0.44 -18.39
C PRO A 174 -4.50 1.04 -18.76
N THR A 175 -5.63 1.61 -18.38
CA THR A 175 -5.90 3.04 -18.55
C THR A 175 -6.40 3.65 -17.24
N LEU A 176 -5.91 4.84 -16.90
CA LEU A 176 -6.35 5.58 -15.73
C LEU A 176 -7.79 6.07 -15.82
N SER A 177 -8.37 6.09 -17.03
CA SER A 177 -9.78 6.45 -17.23
C SER A 177 -10.76 5.37 -16.79
N GLN A 178 -10.32 4.13 -16.65
CA GLN A 178 -11.17 2.97 -16.35
C GLN A 178 -10.48 2.04 -15.34
N ILE A 179 -10.27 2.51 -14.15
CA ILE A 179 -9.84 1.64 -13.05
C ILE A 179 -11.06 0.91 -12.51
N ARG A 180 -11.08 -0.41 -12.66
CA ARG A 180 -12.17 -1.28 -12.23
C ARG A 180 -11.86 -2.08 -10.99
N THR A 181 -10.59 -2.17 -10.62
CA THR A 181 -10.17 -2.91 -9.45
C THR A 181 -8.95 -2.27 -8.80
N ILE A 182 -8.91 -2.33 -7.48
CA ILE A 182 -7.77 -2.01 -6.65
C ILE A 182 -7.42 -3.22 -5.80
N MET A 183 -6.13 -3.51 -5.66
CA MET A 183 -5.60 -4.56 -4.80
C MET A 183 -4.55 -3.97 -3.86
N LEU A 184 -4.62 -4.34 -2.60
CA LEU A 184 -3.62 -4.05 -1.58
C LEU A 184 -3.06 -5.37 -1.07
N GLY A 185 -1.76 -5.49 -1.03
CA GLY A 185 -1.11 -6.73 -0.64
C GLY A 185 0.26 -6.54 0.00
N VAL A 186 0.77 -7.63 0.54
CA VAL A 186 2.11 -7.71 1.10
C VAL A 186 2.83 -8.93 0.53
N ARG A 187 4.10 -8.76 0.17
CA ARG A 187 5.01 -9.82 -0.28
C ARG A 187 6.14 -9.98 0.73
N ASN A 188 6.51 -11.23 0.98
CA ASN A 188 7.72 -11.55 1.72
C ASN A 188 8.92 -11.67 0.77
N ASN A 189 9.95 -10.84 0.97
CA ASN A 189 11.20 -10.86 0.20
C ASN A 189 12.29 -11.67 0.90
N SER A 190 12.09 -12.01 2.18
CA SER A 190 13.06 -12.78 2.98
C SER A 190 13.09 -14.26 2.56
N PRO A 191 14.22 -14.92 2.64
CA PRO A 191 14.29 -16.37 2.47
C PRO A 191 13.59 -17.17 3.59
N LEU A 192 13.25 -16.50 4.70
CA LEU A 192 12.53 -17.08 5.83
C LEU A 192 11.04 -16.71 5.77
N GLU A 193 10.21 -17.57 6.34
CA GLU A 193 8.80 -17.23 6.55
C GLU A 193 8.65 -16.04 7.49
N LYS A 194 7.74 -15.12 7.17
CA LYS A 194 7.50 -13.91 7.96
C LYS A 194 6.06 -13.82 8.44
N SER A 195 5.92 -13.30 9.66
CA SER A 195 4.63 -13.02 10.27
C SER A 195 4.57 -11.55 10.66
N ALA A 196 3.64 -10.82 10.07
CA ALA A 196 3.54 -9.36 10.22
C ALA A 196 2.09 -8.88 10.15
N GLU A 197 1.88 -7.69 10.67
CA GLU A 197 0.65 -6.93 10.51
C GLU A 197 0.96 -5.61 9.80
N ILE A 198 0.20 -5.32 8.76
CA ILE A 198 0.36 -4.12 7.93
C ILE A 198 -0.95 -3.34 7.99
N TRP A 199 -0.84 -2.03 8.23
CA TRP A 199 -1.99 -1.13 8.18
C TRP A 199 -1.89 -0.19 6.98
#